data_3ebd2704933fd82b4dbe8a6e34b48121
#
_entry.id   3ebd2704933fd82b4dbe8a6e34b48121
#
_cell.length_a   1.000
_cell.length_b   1.000
_cell.length_c   1.000
_cell.angle_alpha   90.00
_cell.angle_beta   90.00
_cell.angle_gamma   90.00
#
_symmetry.space_group_name_H-M   'P 1'
#
loop_
_entity.id
_entity.type
_entity.pdbx_description
1 polymer ?
#
loop_
_entity_poly.entity_id
_entity_poly.type
_entity_poly.pdbx_seq_one_letter_code
_entity_poly.pdbx_strand_id
1 'polypeptide(L)'
;MKNKIWFMEGLSSQRDLIQSVNDFSRACGKPVTIYASHRNERNEILSLAHFSLTEPKDADRRLAFIEAIVREHGINVIHTGRHSRWFETHRQAIESTGAALTTGASGVDDIDIADDKVTFAQFMEKNGLPVVPSLRITTLSELKTQLAHAPFTSSQLCVKPVKGIYGMGFWRVDDAVSPMTMINYPERRQITTWQYLAACEAAGAFEPLVLMPYLPGPEYSVDMLVNKGKVLAAVGRRKEGALQYLENTGEAYELALACAAVMKADGLVNVQTRNDESGKPVLLEINMRPSGGIGYTRHSGVNLAGLYAGFKLGYLSERDVQSEAQARFSPATVRAMTEAIAYHATLTNAL
;
A
#
# COMPACT_ATOMS: atom_id res chain seq x y z
N MET A 1 -5.16 -19.16 -24.55
CA MET A 1 -5.84 -18.98 -23.25
C MET A 1 -5.00 -18.00 -22.41
N LYS A 2 -5.59 -16.96 -21.80
CA LYS A 2 -4.86 -16.01 -20.96
C LYS A 2 -4.60 -16.66 -19.61
N ASN A 3 -3.33 -16.91 -19.27
CA ASN A 3 -2.97 -17.56 -18.01
C ASN A 3 -1.60 -17.12 -17.45
N LYS A 4 -0.99 -16.06 -18.02
CA LYS A 4 0.34 -15.60 -17.63
C LYS A 4 0.24 -14.25 -16.93
N ILE A 5 0.68 -14.18 -15.69
CA ILE A 5 0.73 -12.97 -14.87
C ILE A 5 2.16 -12.68 -14.43
N TRP A 6 2.55 -11.44 -14.50
CA TRP A 6 3.86 -10.98 -14.09
C TRP A 6 3.76 -9.99 -12.92
N PHE A 7 4.34 -10.36 -11.79
CA PHE A 7 4.52 -9.50 -10.62
C PHE A 7 5.90 -8.84 -10.71
N MET A 8 5.93 -7.57 -11.09
CA MET A 8 7.16 -6.78 -11.13
C MET A 8 7.60 -6.38 -9.71
N GLU A 9 8.80 -5.80 -9.59
CA GLU A 9 9.38 -5.41 -8.32
C GLU A 9 8.36 -4.75 -7.39
N GLY A 10 8.13 -5.41 -6.27
CA GLY A 10 7.20 -4.98 -5.24
C GLY A 10 7.91 -4.56 -3.97
N LEU A 11 7.09 -4.28 -2.97
CA LEU A 11 7.49 -4.06 -1.60
C LEU A 11 7.41 -5.40 -0.82
N SER A 12 7.28 -5.33 0.49
CA SER A 12 7.26 -6.49 1.38
C SER A 12 6.19 -7.55 1.06
N SER A 13 5.11 -7.17 0.38
CA SER A 13 3.99 -8.07 0.06
C SER A 13 4.17 -8.93 -1.20
N GLN A 14 5.20 -8.71 -2.00
CA GLN A 14 5.36 -9.41 -3.29
C GLN A 14 5.35 -10.94 -3.12
N ARG A 15 6.03 -11.46 -2.09
CA ARG A 15 6.03 -12.88 -1.76
C ARG A 15 4.62 -13.40 -1.49
N ASP A 16 3.85 -12.68 -0.68
CA ASP A 16 2.49 -13.08 -0.31
C ASP A 16 1.54 -13.08 -1.50
N LEU A 17 1.70 -12.13 -2.43
CA LEU A 17 0.92 -12.08 -3.67
C LEU A 17 1.18 -13.33 -4.53
N ILE A 18 2.44 -13.66 -4.77
CA ILE A 18 2.83 -14.83 -5.56
C ILE A 18 2.29 -16.12 -4.91
N GLN A 19 2.49 -16.28 -3.61
CA GLN A 19 1.98 -17.43 -2.86
C GLN A 19 0.45 -17.53 -2.95
N SER A 20 -0.24 -16.43 -2.80
CA SER A 20 -1.70 -16.36 -2.86
C SER A 20 -2.26 -16.76 -4.23
N VAL A 21 -1.58 -16.37 -5.31
CA VAL A 21 -1.96 -16.77 -6.68
C VAL A 21 -1.66 -18.25 -6.93
N ASN A 22 -0.57 -18.79 -6.40
CA ASN A 22 -0.28 -20.23 -6.45
C ASN A 22 -1.37 -21.02 -5.71
N ASP A 23 -1.81 -20.55 -4.54
CA ASP A 23 -2.87 -21.19 -3.76
C ASP A 23 -4.20 -21.16 -4.52
N PHE A 24 -4.55 -20.04 -5.14
CA PHE A 24 -5.74 -19.90 -5.99
C PHE A 24 -5.69 -20.89 -7.17
N SER A 25 -4.58 -20.92 -7.91
CA SER A 25 -4.39 -21.81 -9.06
C SER A 25 -4.62 -23.28 -8.69
N ARG A 26 -4.07 -23.72 -7.57
CA ARG A 26 -4.24 -25.07 -7.05
C ARG A 26 -5.69 -25.36 -6.61
N ALA A 27 -6.28 -24.43 -5.86
CA ALA A 27 -7.63 -24.62 -5.31
C ALA A 27 -8.72 -24.66 -6.39
N CYS A 28 -8.59 -23.85 -7.46
CA CYS A 28 -9.59 -23.76 -8.52
C CYS A 28 -9.30 -24.68 -9.71
N GLY A 29 -8.16 -25.38 -9.74
CA GLY A 29 -7.74 -26.16 -10.90
C GLY A 29 -7.53 -25.34 -12.19
N LYS A 30 -7.36 -24.01 -12.05
CA LYS A 30 -7.11 -23.08 -13.17
C LYS A 30 -5.61 -22.80 -13.27
N PRO A 31 -4.93 -23.18 -14.35
CA PRO A 31 -3.49 -23.00 -14.46
C PRO A 31 -3.12 -21.52 -14.57
N VAL A 32 -2.30 -21.02 -13.66
CA VAL A 32 -1.72 -19.68 -13.71
C VAL A 32 -0.21 -19.80 -13.75
N THR A 33 0.39 -19.28 -14.81
CA THR A 33 1.86 -19.19 -14.93
C THR A 33 2.30 -17.84 -14.38
N ILE A 34 3.11 -17.86 -13.33
CA ILE A 34 3.57 -16.68 -12.62
C ILE A 34 4.99 -16.35 -13.02
N TYR A 35 5.19 -15.15 -13.53
CA TYR A 35 6.48 -14.49 -13.67
C TYR A 35 6.67 -13.52 -12.51
N ALA A 36 7.88 -13.45 -11.97
CA ALA A 36 8.23 -12.46 -10.96
C ALA A 36 9.57 -11.83 -11.27
N SER A 37 9.73 -10.55 -10.97
CA SER A 37 10.97 -9.84 -11.22
C SER A 37 11.35 -8.89 -10.10
N HIS A 38 12.65 -8.63 -9.97
CA HIS A 38 13.19 -7.67 -9.02
C HIS A 38 14.55 -7.16 -9.51
N ARG A 39 14.94 -5.91 -9.19
CA ARG A 39 16.23 -5.32 -9.54
C ARG A 39 17.42 -5.92 -8.76
N ASN A 40 17.12 -6.48 -7.60
CA ASN A 40 18.10 -7.11 -6.73
C ASN A 40 17.79 -8.60 -6.60
N GLU A 41 18.79 -9.38 -6.23
CA GLU A 41 18.60 -10.78 -5.87
C GLU A 41 17.70 -10.89 -4.63
N ARG A 42 16.48 -11.36 -4.83
CA ARG A 42 15.48 -11.59 -3.79
C ARG A 42 14.94 -13.00 -3.93
N ASN A 43 15.84 -13.98 -3.78
CA ASN A 43 15.51 -15.39 -3.98
C ASN A 43 14.38 -15.87 -3.08
N GLU A 44 14.27 -15.32 -1.86
CA GLU A 44 13.18 -15.61 -0.93
C GLU A 44 11.79 -15.19 -1.44
N ILE A 45 11.75 -14.31 -2.43
CA ILE A 45 10.51 -13.89 -3.11
C ILE A 45 10.36 -14.62 -4.43
N LEU A 46 11.40 -14.55 -5.27
CA LEU A 46 11.36 -14.99 -6.67
C LEU A 46 11.22 -16.50 -6.82
N SER A 47 11.75 -17.29 -5.87
CA SER A 47 11.64 -18.75 -5.87
C SER A 47 10.23 -19.32 -5.82
N LEU A 48 9.23 -18.49 -5.48
CA LEU A 48 7.84 -18.91 -5.50
C LEU A 48 7.17 -18.76 -6.87
N ALA A 49 7.78 -18.05 -7.79
CA ALA A 49 7.30 -17.89 -9.17
C ALA A 49 7.75 -19.06 -10.04
N HIS A 50 7.06 -19.28 -11.16
CA HIS A 50 7.46 -20.26 -12.16
C HIS A 50 8.67 -19.77 -12.96
N PHE A 51 8.77 -18.47 -13.18
CA PHE A 51 9.87 -17.82 -13.88
C PHE A 51 10.32 -16.57 -13.13
N SER A 52 11.64 -16.46 -12.93
CA SER A 52 12.27 -15.33 -12.26
C SER A 52 13.05 -14.49 -13.28
N LEU A 53 12.92 -13.17 -13.18
CA LEU A 53 13.56 -12.22 -14.08
C LEU A 53 14.31 -11.15 -13.29
N THR A 54 15.40 -10.62 -13.84
CA THR A 54 16.12 -9.48 -13.25
C THR A 54 15.74 -8.20 -13.98
N GLU A 55 15.16 -7.25 -13.25
CA GLU A 55 14.81 -5.93 -13.80
C GLU A 55 16.03 -5.04 -13.99
N PRO A 56 16.07 -4.22 -15.06
CA PRO A 56 17.11 -3.24 -15.21
C PRO A 56 17.06 -2.21 -14.08
N LYS A 57 18.22 -1.80 -13.57
CA LYS A 57 18.33 -0.74 -12.57
C LYS A 57 18.02 0.63 -13.16
N ASP A 58 18.32 0.81 -14.42
CA ASP A 58 18.11 2.02 -15.19
C ASP A 58 16.64 2.11 -15.66
N ALA A 59 15.98 3.23 -15.33
CA ALA A 59 14.60 3.50 -15.72
C ALA A 59 14.41 3.61 -17.24
N ASP A 60 15.43 4.09 -17.95
CA ASP A 60 15.38 4.29 -19.41
C ASP A 60 15.36 2.94 -20.17
N ARG A 61 15.91 1.89 -19.56
CA ARG A 61 15.90 0.53 -20.12
C ARG A 61 14.64 -0.25 -19.77
N ARG A 62 13.83 0.24 -18.81
CA ARG A 62 12.70 -0.53 -18.26
C ARG A 62 11.63 -0.78 -19.30
N LEU A 63 11.27 0.20 -20.14
CA LEU A 63 10.21 0.05 -21.13
C LEU A 63 10.60 -1.03 -22.16
N ALA A 64 11.79 -0.94 -22.75
CA ALA A 64 12.29 -1.92 -23.71
C ALA A 64 12.37 -3.34 -23.12
N PHE A 65 12.77 -3.47 -21.87
CA PHE A 65 12.78 -4.72 -21.13
C PHE A 65 11.36 -5.31 -21.01
N ILE A 66 10.37 -4.49 -20.58
CA ILE A 66 8.98 -4.94 -20.45
C ILE A 66 8.43 -5.41 -21.80
N GLU A 67 8.63 -4.61 -22.85
CA GLU A 67 8.17 -4.94 -24.19
C GLU A 67 8.77 -6.25 -24.70
N ALA A 68 10.07 -6.46 -24.50
CA ALA A 68 10.75 -7.69 -24.90
C ALA A 68 10.16 -8.91 -24.17
N ILE A 69 10.06 -8.85 -22.85
CA ILE A 69 9.51 -9.96 -22.04
C ILE A 69 8.06 -10.27 -22.39
N VAL A 70 7.23 -9.25 -22.58
CA VAL A 70 5.82 -9.48 -22.95
C VAL A 70 5.71 -10.17 -24.30
N ARG A 71 6.48 -9.72 -25.30
CA ARG A 71 6.48 -10.34 -26.65
C ARG A 71 7.03 -11.76 -26.65
N GLU A 72 8.14 -11.98 -25.95
CA GLU A 72 8.82 -13.28 -25.92
C GLU A 72 7.99 -14.34 -25.18
N HIS A 73 7.43 -13.95 -24.04
CA HIS A 73 6.74 -14.90 -23.16
C HIS A 73 5.21 -14.84 -23.26
N GLY A 74 4.64 -13.87 -23.98
CA GLY A 74 3.18 -13.72 -24.12
C GLY A 74 2.48 -13.44 -22.79
N ILE A 75 3.02 -12.50 -21.99
CA ILE A 75 2.45 -12.09 -20.71
C ILE A 75 1.08 -11.45 -20.95
N ASN A 76 0.10 -11.80 -20.12
CA ASN A 76 -1.27 -11.30 -20.27
C ASN A 76 -1.58 -10.15 -19.30
N VAL A 77 -1.03 -10.20 -18.08
CA VAL A 77 -1.28 -9.24 -17.02
C VAL A 77 0.04 -8.87 -16.35
N ILE A 78 0.28 -7.59 -16.18
CA ILE A 78 1.39 -7.04 -15.40
C ILE A 78 0.83 -6.38 -14.16
N HIS A 79 1.30 -6.77 -12.99
CA HIS A 79 1.05 -6.11 -11.71
C HIS A 79 2.31 -5.39 -11.25
N THR A 80 2.21 -4.09 -11.05
CA THR A 80 3.32 -3.28 -10.56
C THR A 80 3.26 -3.16 -9.04
N GLY A 81 4.39 -3.30 -8.37
CA GLY A 81 4.47 -3.13 -6.91
C GLY A 81 5.09 -1.79 -6.49
N ARG A 82 5.88 -1.18 -7.39
CA ARG A 82 6.59 0.10 -7.17
C ARG A 82 6.55 0.95 -8.43
N HIS A 83 6.90 2.24 -8.27
CA HIS A 83 7.04 3.17 -9.38
C HIS A 83 5.75 3.36 -10.21
N SER A 84 4.58 3.23 -9.58
CA SER A 84 3.27 3.30 -10.24
C SER A 84 3.13 4.54 -11.14
N ARG A 85 3.67 5.70 -10.74
CA ARG A 85 3.67 6.92 -11.54
C ARG A 85 4.40 6.73 -12.88
N TRP A 86 5.58 6.09 -12.87
CA TRP A 86 6.32 5.78 -14.09
C TRP A 86 5.52 4.83 -15.01
N PHE A 87 4.91 3.80 -14.43
CA PHE A 87 4.08 2.86 -15.17
C PHE A 87 2.85 3.52 -15.78
N GLU A 88 2.16 4.41 -15.05
CA GLU A 88 1.03 5.17 -15.60
C GLU A 88 1.45 6.09 -16.76
N THR A 89 2.61 6.74 -16.67
CA THR A 89 3.15 7.55 -17.76
C THR A 89 3.41 6.71 -19.02
N HIS A 90 3.76 5.42 -18.88
CA HIS A 90 4.08 4.53 -19.98
C HIS A 90 2.96 3.51 -20.29
N ARG A 91 1.78 3.66 -19.66
CA ARG A 91 0.68 2.69 -19.77
C ARG A 91 0.34 2.35 -21.21
N GLN A 92 0.15 3.35 -22.07
CA GLN A 92 -0.22 3.15 -23.47
C GLN A 92 0.81 2.31 -24.22
N ALA A 93 2.10 2.58 -24.03
CA ALA A 93 3.18 1.83 -24.67
C ALA A 93 3.19 0.36 -24.18
N ILE A 94 3.05 0.16 -22.87
CA ILE A 94 3.04 -1.19 -22.28
C ILE A 94 1.82 -1.97 -22.76
N GLU A 95 0.61 -1.40 -22.71
CA GLU A 95 -0.63 -2.07 -23.11
C GLU A 95 -0.70 -2.32 -24.63
N SER A 96 0.02 -1.55 -25.45
CA SER A 96 0.16 -1.81 -26.89
C SER A 96 0.84 -3.14 -27.20
N THR A 97 1.58 -3.73 -26.25
CA THR A 97 2.16 -5.06 -26.35
C THR A 97 1.13 -6.20 -26.23
N GLY A 98 -0.10 -5.88 -25.78
CA GLY A 98 -1.19 -6.82 -25.52
C GLY A 98 -1.33 -7.27 -24.06
N ALA A 99 -0.44 -6.85 -23.16
CA ALA A 99 -0.55 -7.11 -21.73
C ALA A 99 -1.41 -6.03 -21.05
N ALA A 100 -2.31 -6.42 -20.16
CA ALA A 100 -3.04 -5.49 -19.30
C ALA A 100 -2.14 -5.03 -18.14
N LEU A 101 -2.07 -3.72 -17.90
CA LEU A 101 -1.28 -3.13 -16.82
C LEU A 101 -2.16 -2.80 -15.60
N THR A 102 -1.70 -3.15 -14.41
CA THR A 102 -2.37 -2.83 -13.15
C THR A 102 -1.39 -2.17 -12.19
N THR A 103 -1.70 -0.93 -11.81
CA THR A 103 -0.87 -0.08 -10.93
C THR A 103 -1.57 0.28 -9.61
N GLY A 104 -2.87 -0.03 -9.50
CA GLY A 104 -3.75 0.42 -8.43
C GLY A 104 -4.50 1.71 -8.76
N ALA A 105 -4.08 2.44 -9.80
CA ALA A 105 -4.69 3.69 -10.27
C ALA A 105 -5.16 3.58 -11.71
N SER A 106 -5.89 4.60 -12.15
CA SER A 106 -6.39 4.74 -13.53
C SER A 106 -5.67 5.86 -14.31
N GLY A 107 -4.69 6.53 -13.71
CA GLY A 107 -3.92 7.61 -14.32
C GLY A 107 -2.85 8.18 -13.40
N VAL A 108 -2.00 9.04 -13.96
CA VAL A 108 -0.90 9.71 -13.23
C VAL A 108 -1.44 10.61 -12.12
N ASP A 109 -2.52 11.35 -12.40
CA ASP A 109 -3.10 12.29 -11.44
C ASP A 109 -3.62 11.58 -10.18
N ASP A 110 -4.17 10.38 -10.32
CA ASP A 110 -4.63 9.56 -9.19
C ASP A 110 -3.45 9.16 -8.29
N ILE A 111 -2.30 8.85 -8.89
CA ILE A 111 -1.08 8.56 -8.13
C ILE A 111 -0.56 9.81 -7.42
N ASP A 112 -0.52 10.95 -8.11
CA ASP A 112 -0.03 12.20 -7.54
C ASP A 112 -0.91 12.67 -6.36
N ILE A 113 -2.23 12.47 -6.44
CA ILE A 113 -3.15 12.72 -5.33
C ILE A 113 -2.89 11.75 -4.18
N ALA A 114 -2.76 10.44 -4.46
CA ALA A 114 -2.57 9.42 -3.43
C ALA A 114 -1.24 9.55 -2.69
N ASP A 115 -0.16 9.90 -3.40
CA ASP A 115 1.19 9.97 -2.83
C ASP A 115 1.43 11.22 -1.98
N ASP A 116 0.62 12.27 -2.15
CA ASP A 116 0.72 13.52 -1.42
C ASP A 116 -0.40 13.64 -0.37
N LYS A 117 -0.04 13.48 0.91
CA LYS A 117 -1.00 13.40 2.01
C LYS A 117 -1.88 14.63 2.18
N VAL A 118 -1.36 15.81 1.84
CA VAL A 118 -2.15 17.06 1.94
C VAL A 118 -3.09 17.19 0.76
N THR A 119 -2.62 16.90 -0.45
CA THR A 119 -3.46 16.89 -1.65
C THR A 119 -4.57 15.83 -1.54
N PHE A 120 -4.23 14.64 -1.01
CA PHE A 120 -5.21 13.60 -0.71
C PHE A 120 -6.28 14.06 0.28
N ALA A 121 -5.87 14.69 1.39
CA ALA A 121 -6.82 15.20 2.38
C ALA A 121 -7.77 16.23 1.80
N GLN A 122 -7.26 17.20 1.05
CA GLN A 122 -8.07 18.23 0.36
C GLN A 122 -9.01 17.61 -0.68
N PHE A 123 -8.56 16.60 -1.41
CA PHE A 123 -9.37 15.89 -2.40
C PHE A 123 -10.51 15.10 -1.73
N MET A 124 -10.25 14.40 -0.64
CA MET A 124 -11.28 13.66 0.11
C MET A 124 -12.30 14.60 0.75
N GLU A 125 -11.84 15.68 1.37
CA GLU A 125 -12.73 16.71 1.96
C GLU A 125 -13.66 17.31 0.91
N LYS A 126 -13.13 17.67 -0.26
CA LYS A 126 -13.92 18.18 -1.40
C LYS A 126 -14.98 17.19 -1.87
N ASN A 127 -14.74 15.90 -1.71
CA ASN A 127 -15.68 14.83 -2.06
C ASN A 127 -16.57 14.42 -0.87
N GLY A 128 -16.56 15.15 0.23
CA GLY A 128 -17.43 14.93 1.39
C GLY A 128 -17.06 13.74 2.26
N LEU A 129 -15.84 13.21 2.14
CA LEU A 129 -15.38 12.11 2.97
C LEU A 129 -14.60 12.61 4.20
N PRO A 130 -14.86 12.07 5.39
CA PRO A 130 -14.11 12.41 6.59
C PRO A 130 -12.64 12.03 6.44
N VAL A 131 -11.77 13.01 6.59
CA VAL A 131 -10.32 12.87 6.44
C VAL A 131 -9.60 13.64 7.55
N VAL A 132 -8.42 13.21 7.94
CA VAL A 132 -7.62 13.92 8.94
C VAL A 132 -7.22 15.30 8.40
N PRO A 133 -7.52 16.40 9.13
CA PRO A 133 -7.08 17.74 8.75
C PRO A 133 -5.56 17.78 8.61
N SER A 134 -5.07 18.36 7.52
CA SER A 134 -3.65 18.30 7.17
C SER A 134 -3.13 19.64 6.66
N LEU A 135 -2.07 20.16 7.27
CA LEU A 135 -1.39 21.38 6.85
C LEU A 135 -0.04 21.04 6.22
N ARG A 136 0.23 21.59 5.05
CA ARG A 136 1.54 21.51 4.41
C ARG A 136 2.45 22.54 5.05
N ILE A 137 3.62 22.11 5.47
CA ILE A 137 4.67 22.92 6.03
C ILE A 137 5.87 22.85 5.07
N THR A 138 6.30 23.99 4.56
CA THR A 138 7.38 24.06 3.57
C THR A 138 8.66 24.71 4.09
N THR A 139 8.56 25.37 5.24
CA THR A 139 9.71 26.04 5.87
C THR A 139 9.74 25.80 7.38
N LEU A 140 10.92 25.86 7.96
CA LEU A 140 11.11 25.77 9.41
C LEU A 140 10.40 26.92 10.16
N SER A 141 10.39 28.13 9.61
CA SER A 141 9.68 29.28 10.19
C SER A 141 8.18 29.02 10.26
N GLU A 142 7.60 28.47 9.21
CA GLU A 142 6.20 28.07 9.18
C GLU A 142 5.90 26.99 10.22
N LEU A 143 6.76 25.97 10.35
CA LEU A 143 6.62 24.92 11.36
C LEU A 143 6.60 25.51 12.78
N LYS A 144 7.55 26.39 13.11
CA LYS A 144 7.61 27.08 14.41
C LYS A 144 6.32 27.84 14.70
N THR A 145 5.83 28.58 13.71
CA THR A 145 4.60 29.36 13.82
C THR A 145 3.38 28.46 14.09
N GLN A 146 3.23 27.38 13.29
CA GLN A 146 2.07 26.51 13.43
C GLN A 146 2.08 25.70 14.72
N LEU A 147 3.25 25.24 15.18
CA LEU A 147 3.35 24.54 16.46
C LEU A 147 3.03 25.47 17.66
N ALA A 148 3.37 26.76 17.57
CA ALA A 148 3.06 27.74 18.62
C ALA A 148 1.58 28.14 18.66
N HIS A 149 0.87 28.12 17.52
CA HIS A 149 -0.53 28.60 17.43
C HIS A 149 -1.57 27.48 17.58
N ALA A 150 -1.15 26.22 17.74
CA ALA A 150 -2.05 25.05 17.84
C ALA A 150 -3.18 25.07 16.78
N PRO A 151 -2.87 24.82 15.50
CA PRO A 151 -3.77 25.09 14.37
C PRO A 151 -5.01 24.19 14.31
N PHE A 152 -5.09 23.21 15.19
CA PHE A 152 -6.21 22.27 15.29
C PHE A 152 -6.78 22.28 16.71
N THR A 153 -8.00 21.78 16.84
CA THR A 153 -8.67 21.66 18.16
C THR A 153 -8.06 20.56 19.05
N SER A 154 -7.35 19.59 18.44
CA SER A 154 -6.65 18.54 19.18
C SER A 154 -5.45 19.10 19.91
N SER A 155 -5.25 18.64 21.15
CA SER A 155 -4.11 19.02 22.00
C SER A 155 -2.79 18.35 21.59
N GLN A 156 -2.84 17.29 20.81
CA GLN A 156 -1.67 16.53 20.37
C GLN A 156 -1.50 16.59 18.86
N LEU A 157 -0.31 16.94 18.43
CA LEU A 157 0.03 17.06 17.02
C LEU A 157 1.01 15.97 16.61
N CYS A 158 1.02 15.66 15.33
CA CYS A 158 2.06 14.83 14.73
C CYS A 158 2.53 15.43 13.41
N VAL A 159 3.77 15.11 13.08
CA VAL A 159 4.42 15.49 11.83
C VAL A 159 4.89 14.25 11.09
N LYS A 160 4.87 14.30 9.77
CA LYS A 160 5.46 13.29 8.89
C LYS A 160 5.81 13.92 7.55
N PRO A 161 6.71 13.32 6.75
CA PRO A 161 6.94 13.78 5.38
C PRO A 161 5.63 13.77 4.56
N VAL A 162 5.46 14.77 3.70
CA VAL A 162 4.30 14.82 2.77
C VAL A 162 4.25 13.58 1.91
N LYS A 163 5.40 13.17 1.38
CA LYS A 163 5.57 11.91 0.64
C LYS A 163 6.41 10.93 1.45
N GLY A 164 6.02 9.66 1.47
CA GLY A 164 6.75 8.62 2.20
C GLY A 164 5.90 7.40 2.49
N ILE A 165 6.56 6.30 2.81
CA ILE A 165 5.96 4.99 3.07
C ILE A 165 6.38 4.46 4.45
N TYR A 166 5.65 3.49 5.00
CA TYR A 166 5.97 2.77 6.24
C TYR A 166 6.06 3.65 7.49
N GLY A 167 5.40 4.81 7.51
CA GLY A 167 5.45 5.72 8.66
C GLY A 167 6.85 6.29 8.94
N MET A 168 7.77 6.24 7.97
CA MET A 168 9.08 6.87 8.11
C MET A 168 8.92 8.36 8.34
N GLY A 169 9.69 8.92 9.27
CA GLY A 169 9.65 10.33 9.62
C GLY A 169 8.38 10.77 10.38
N PHE A 170 7.49 9.83 10.76
CA PHE A 170 6.36 10.15 11.65
C PHE A 170 6.87 10.38 13.08
N TRP A 171 6.47 11.50 13.66
CA TRP A 171 6.70 11.83 15.07
C TRP A 171 5.46 12.46 15.68
N ARG A 172 5.09 12.01 16.88
CA ARG A 172 4.13 12.68 17.74
C ARG A 172 4.87 13.74 18.54
N VAL A 173 4.45 14.98 18.41
CA VAL A 173 4.99 16.11 19.16
C VAL A 173 4.32 16.14 20.51
N ASP A 174 5.10 16.00 21.58
CA ASP A 174 4.57 15.85 22.94
C ASP A 174 5.58 16.44 23.96
N ASP A 175 5.31 17.64 24.44
CA ASP A 175 6.20 18.33 25.37
C ASP A 175 6.04 17.84 26.83
N ALA A 176 5.08 16.95 27.11
CA ALA A 176 4.92 16.34 28.42
C ALA A 176 5.86 15.15 28.65
N VAL A 177 6.52 14.63 27.59
CA VAL A 177 7.44 13.50 27.72
C VAL A 177 8.86 13.97 28.07
N SER A 178 9.63 13.09 28.70
CA SER A 178 11.07 13.33 28.89
C SER A 178 11.79 13.43 27.55
N PRO A 179 12.74 14.36 27.37
CA PRO A 179 13.61 14.39 26.19
C PRO A 179 14.33 13.07 25.90
N MET A 180 14.56 12.24 26.92
CA MET A 180 15.15 10.91 26.76
C MET A 180 14.18 9.86 26.19
N THR A 181 12.86 10.17 26.09
CA THR A 181 11.87 9.21 25.57
C THR A 181 12.18 8.77 24.14
N MET A 182 12.57 9.71 23.28
CA MET A 182 12.95 9.41 21.90
C MET A 182 14.15 8.45 21.81
N ILE A 183 15.10 8.58 22.73
CA ILE A 183 16.35 7.78 22.75
C ILE A 183 16.08 6.39 23.34
N ASN A 184 15.38 6.36 24.49
CA ASN A 184 15.17 5.12 25.24
C ASN A 184 14.04 4.26 24.67
N TYR A 185 13.05 4.89 24.00
CA TYR A 185 11.83 4.23 23.49
C TYR A 185 11.49 4.74 22.09
N PRO A 186 12.38 4.57 21.09
CA PRO A 186 12.20 5.12 19.74
C PRO A 186 10.95 4.58 19.05
N GLU A 187 10.48 3.41 19.43
CA GLU A 187 9.26 2.79 18.93
C GLU A 187 7.98 3.58 19.28
N ARG A 188 8.01 4.39 20.34
CA ARG A 188 6.87 5.25 20.72
C ARG A 188 6.67 6.42 19.77
N ARG A 189 7.72 6.76 18.99
CA ARG A 189 7.67 7.88 18.03
C ARG A 189 7.23 9.20 18.68
N GLN A 190 7.67 9.48 19.90
CA GLN A 190 7.40 10.70 20.65
C GLN A 190 8.66 11.56 20.73
N ILE A 191 8.48 12.86 20.51
CA ILE A 191 9.57 13.84 20.53
C ILE A 191 9.04 15.18 21.09
N THR A 192 9.87 15.91 21.82
CA THR A 192 9.51 17.25 22.26
C THR A 192 9.62 18.26 21.11
N THR A 193 8.82 19.34 21.16
CA THR A 193 8.85 20.41 20.16
C THR A 193 10.27 20.94 19.93
N TRP A 194 10.99 21.26 20.99
CA TRP A 194 12.33 21.82 20.87
C TRP A 194 13.34 20.85 20.24
N GLN A 195 13.28 19.55 20.56
CA GLN A 195 14.15 18.54 19.95
C GLN A 195 13.89 18.42 18.45
N TYR A 196 12.61 18.38 18.04
CA TYR A 196 12.24 18.27 16.64
C TYR A 196 12.71 19.51 15.85
N LEU A 197 12.48 20.71 16.40
CA LEU A 197 12.92 21.96 15.77
C LEU A 197 14.44 22.06 15.69
N ALA A 198 15.16 21.69 16.76
CA ALA A 198 16.63 21.69 16.76
C ALA A 198 17.20 20.70 15.71
N ALA A 199 16.58 19.54 15.54
CA ALA A 199 16.97 18.59 14.50
C ALA A 199 16.76 19.16 13.09
N CYS A 200 15.62 19.83 12.85
CA CYS A 200 15.35 20.51 11.59
C CYS A 200 16.34 21.65 11.29
N GLU A 201 16.70 22.45 12.31
CA GLU A 201 17.70 23.51 12.17
C GLU A 201 19.08 22.95 11.83
N ALA A 202 19.49 21.90 12.52
CA ALA A 202 20.79 21.26 12.30
C ALA A 202 20.89 20.58 10.92
N ALA A 203 19.79 20.13 10.35
CA ALA A 203 19.75 19.49 9.03
C ALA A 203 20.06 20.47 7.88
N GLY A 204 19.84 21.77 8.06
CA GLY A 204 20.12 22.82 7.09
C GLY A 204 19.19 22.86 5.87
N ALA A 205 18.65 21.71 5.46
CA ALA A 205 17.61 21.60 4.41
C ALA A 205 16.27 21.22 5.06
N PHE A 206 15.17 21.78 4.57
CA PHE A 206 13.83 21.51 5.07
C PHE A 206 13.00 20.81 4.02
N GLU A 207 12.69 19.56 4.27
CA GLU A 207 11.78 18.77 3.43
C GLU A 207 10.32 19.09 3.77
N PRO A 208 9.41 19.19 2.80
CA PRO A 208 8.01 19.45 3.08
C PRO A 208 7.40 18.39 4.01
N LEU A 209 6.77 18.87 5.07
CA LEU A 209 6.09 18.05 6.08
C LEU A 209 4.58 18.24 6.00
N VAL A 210 3.83 17.27 6.51
CA VAL A 210 2.44 17.43 6.90
C VAL A 210 2.38 17.52 8.42
N LEU A 211 1.72 18.58 8.92
CA LEU A 211 1.32 18.75 10.31
C LEU A 211 -0.16 18.40 10.41
N MET A 212 -0.52 17.56 11.38
CA MET A 212 -1.89 17.09 11.57
C MET A 212 -2.16 16.77 13.05
N PRO A 213 -3.44 16.68 13.46
CA PRO A 213 -3.77 16.15 14.78
C PRO A 213 -3.31 14.70 14.91
N TYR A 214 -2.84 14.34 16.11
CA TYR A 214 -2.61 12.94 16.45
C TYR A 214 -3.94 12.25 16.71
N LEU A 215 -4.18 11.12 16.07
CA LEU A 215 -5.39 10.34 16.22
C LEU A 215 -5.14 9.18 17.20
N PRO A 216 -5.79 9.15 18.37
CA PRO A 216 -5.50 8.16 19.42
C PRO A 216 -6.14 6.79 19.19
N GLY A 217 -7.20 6.73 18.40
CA GLY A 217 -7.99 5.51 18.22
C GLY A 217 -7.29 4.44 17.39
N PRO A 218 -7.94 3.28 17.24
CA PRO A 218 -7.37 2.17 16.47
C PRO A 218 -7.18 2.54 14.99
N GLU A 219 -6.12 1.99 14.40
CA GLU A 219 -5.85 2.07 12.97
C GLU A 219 -6.51 0.89 12.26
N TYR A 220 -7.19 1.19 11.17
CA TYR A 220 -7.69 0.19 10.23
C TYR A 220 -6.91 0.28 8.93
N SER A 221 -6.67 -0.87 8.34
CA SER A 221 -6.00 -1.01 7.06
C SER A 221 -6.86 -1.95 6.21
N VAL A 222 -7.56 -1.41 5.21
CA VAL A 222 -8.49 -2.18 4.38
C VAL A 222 -7.82 -2.49 3.05
N ASP A 223 -7.52 -3.76 2.83
CA ASP A 223 -6.98 -4.26 1.57
C ASP A 223 -8.13 -4.65 0.64
N MET A 224 -8.05 -4.25 -0.62
CA MET A 224 -9.16 -4.37 -1.57
C MET A 224 -8.70 -4.82 -2.95
N LEU A 225 -9.59 -5.54 -3.62
CA LEU A 225 -9.60 -5.71 -5.07
C LEU A 225 -10.68 -4.79 -5.64
N VAL A 226 -10.26 -3.86 -6.48
CA VAL A 226 -11.12 -2.83 -7.07
C VAL A 226 -11.05 -2.90 -8.60
N ASN A 227 -12.15 -2.67 -9.28
CA ASN A 227 -12.22 -2.52 -10.72
C ASN A 227 -12.80 -1.15 -11.07
N LYS A 228 -11.94 -0.19 -11.46
CA LYS A 228 -12.33 1.18 -11.85
C LYS A 228 -13.27 1.85 -10.86
N GLY A 229 -12.90 1.82 -9.57
CA GLY A 229 -13.67 2.38 -8.46
C GLY A 229 -14.74 1.47 -7.87
N LYS A 230 -15.09 0.36 -8.52
CA LYS A 230 -16.03 -0.63 -7.99
C LYS A 230 -15.27 -1.64 -7.14
N VAL A 231 -15.50 -1.66 -5.83
CA VAL A 231 -14.89 -2.65 -4.93
C VAL A 231 -15.54 -4.02 -5.18
N LEU A 232 -14.72 -5.01 -5.50
CA LEU A 232 -15.15 -6.39 -5.75
C LEU A 232 -14.96 -7.29 -4.54
N ALA A 233 -13.87 -7.09 -3.78
CA ALA A 233 -13.59 -7.79 -2.54
C ALA A 233 -12.76 -6.90 -1.62
N ALA A 234 -12.99 -6.98 -0.31
CA ALA A 234 -12.23 -6.23 0.67
C ALA A 234 -12.13 -7.00 2.00
N VAL A 235 -11.04 -6.78 2.72
CA VAL A 235 -10.83 -7.27 4.09
C VAL A 235 -10.19 -6.15 4.91
N GLY A 236 -10.88 -5.74 5.96
CA GLY A 236 -10.39 -4.80 6.97
C GLY A 236 -9.48 -5.50 7.98
N ARG A 237 -8.45 -4.81 8.41
CA ARG A 237 -7.54 -5.22 9.48
C ARG A 237 -7.49 -4.14 10.54
N ARG A 238 -8.24 -4.30 11.63
CA ARG A 238 -8.18 -3.42 12.80
C ARG A 238 -6.97 -3.79 13.65
N LYS A 239 -6.09 -2.84 13.90
CA LYS A 239 -4.82 -3.07 14.59
C LYS A 239 -4.91 -2.67 16.05
N GLU A 240 -4.63 -3.60 16.94
CA GLU A 240 -4.56 -3.38 18.39
C GLU A 240 -3.30 -4.04 18.96
N GLY A 241 -2.30 -3.23 19.28
CA GLY A 241 -1.01 -3.74 19.71
C GLY A 241 -0.38 -4.67 18.68
N ALA A 242 -0.09 -5.91 19.06
CA ALA A 242 0.47 -6.93 18.19
C ALA A 242 -0.58 -7.75 17.42
N LEU A 243 -1.86 -7.53 17.69
CA LEU A 243 -2.96 -8.28 17.09
C LEU A 243 -3.61 -7.46 15.96
N GLN A 244 -4.14 -8.18 14.98
CA GLN A 244 -4.99 -7.61 13.94
C GLN A 244 -6.26 -8.45 13.83
N TYR A 245 -7.39 -7.76 13.85
CA TYR A 245 -8.71 -8.36 13.74
C TYR A 245 -9.20 -8.20 12.31
N LEU A 246 -9.54 -9.29 11.66
CA LEU A 246 -10.01 -9.30 10.28
C LEU A 246 -11.52 -9.11 10.26
N GLU A 247 -11.97 -8.06 9.59
CA GLU A 247 -13.34 -7.56 9.60
C GLU A 247 -13.78 -7.22 8.15
N ASN A 248 -15.09 -7.29 7.86
CA ASN A 248 -15.67 -6.92 6.57
C ASN A 248 -16.89 -5.99 6.70
N THR A 249 -17.02 -5.32 7.84
CA THR A 249 -18.10 -4.40 8.16
C THR A 249 -17.60 -3.30 9.08
N GLY A 250 -18.41 -2.27 9.29
CA GLY A 250 -18.16 -1.18 10.22
C GLY A 250 -17.77 0.13 9.53
N GLU A 251 -17.92 1.24 10.27
CA GLU A 251 -17.76 2.60 9.72
C GLU A 251 -16.39 2.82 9.05
N ALA A 252 -15.32 2.34 9.66
CA ALA A 252 -13.97 2.45 9.11
C ALA A 252 -13.79 1.65 7.81
N TYR A 253 -14.40 0.48 7.73
CA TYR A 253 -14.42 -0.35 6.55
C TYR A 253 -15.20 0.34 5.41
N GLU A 254 -16.42 0.79 5.67
CA GLU A 254 -17.27 1.47 4.68
C GLU A 254 -16.63 2.78 4.17
N LEU A 255 -16.00 3.55 5.06
CA LEU A 255 -15.26 4.75 4.68
C LEU A 255 -14.09 4.43 3.73
N ALA A 256 -13.40 3.33 3.96
CA ALA A 256 -12.32 2.88 3.07
C ALA A 256 -12.84 2.47 1.69
N LEU A 257 -14.00 1.79 1.61
CA LEU A 257 -14.64 1.45 0.32
C LEU A 257 -15.04 2.72 -0.44
N ALA A 258 -15.64 3.70 0.25
CA ALA A 258 -16.01 4.97 -0.35
C ALA A 258 -14.79 5.74 -0.89
N CYS A 259 -13.67 5.73 -0.15
CA CYS A 259 -12.42 6.33 -0.59
C CYS A 259 -11.90 5.68 -1.90
N ALA A 260 -11.86 4.36 -1.97
CA ALA A 260 -11.41 3.64 -3.16
C ALA A 260 -12.30 3.93 -4.39
N ALA A 261 -13.60 4.11 -4.17
CA ALA A 261 -14.56 4.48 -5.22
C ALA A 261 -14.31 5.90 -5.73
N VAL A 262 -14.15 6.88 -4.83
CA VAL A 262 -13.85 8.30 -5.18
C VAL A 262 -12.53 8.41 -5.93
N MET A 263 -11.51 7.65 -5.52
CA MET A 263 -10.22 7.59 -6.19
C MET A 263 -10.22 6.77 -7.50
N LYS A 264 -11.35 6.18 -7.88
CA LYS A 264 -11.46 5.30 -9.07
C LYS A 264 -10.35 4.25 -9.13
N ALA A 265 -9.97 3.71 -7.98
CA ALA A 265 -8.90 2.74 -7.86
C ALA A 265 -9.12 1.53 -8.79
N ASP A 266 -8.01 0.94 -9.32
CA ASP A 266 -8.08 -0.23 -10.21
C ASP A 266 -6.97 -1.23 -9.91
N GLY A 267 -7.33 -2.37 -9.35
CA GLY A 267 -6.42 -3.44 -8.96
C GLY A 267 -6.41 -3.69 -7.46
N LEU A 268 -5.27 -4.10 -6.94
CA LEU A 268 -5.07 -4.31 -5.50
C LEU A 268 -4.61 -3.00 -4.84
N VAL A 269 -5.41 -2.48 -3.93
CA VAL A 269 -5.14 -1.21 -3.23
C VAL A 269 -5.37 -1.37 -1.73
N ASN A 270 -4.89 -0.39 -0.97
CA ASN A 270 -5.05 -0.36 0.47
C ASN A 270 -5.43 1.05 0.94
N VAL A 271 -6.48 1.16 1.73
CA VAL A 271 -6.88 2.41 2.39
C VAL A 271 -6.64 2.29 3.89
N GLN A 272 -6.11 3.34 4.49
CA GLN A 272 -5.91 3.44 5.92
C GLN A 272 -6.81 4.51 6.53
N THR A 273 -7.49 4.13 7.60
CA THR A 273 -8.26 5.03 8.46
C THR A 273 -7.80 4.93 9.89
N ARG A 274 -8.10 5.92 10.69
CA ARG A 274 -7.86 5.89 12.12
C ARG A 274 -8.97 6.64 12.85
N ASN A 275 -9.36 6.15 14.03
CA ASN A 275 -10.39 6.84 14.79
C ASN A 275 -9.82 8.07 15.49
N ASP A 276 -10.57 9.15 15.41
CA ASP A 276 -10.30 10.39 16.11
C ASP A 276 -10.60 10.31 17.62
N GLU A 277 -10.50 11.44 18.34
CA GLU A 277 -10.78 11.53 19.77
C GLU A 277 -12.26 11.24 20.12
N SER A 278 -13.18 11.41 19.16
CA SER A 278 -14.59 11.08 19.32
C SER A 278 -14.92 9.60 19.01
N GLY A 279 -13.93 8.84 18.60
CA GLY A 279 -14.08 7.45 18.19
C GLY A 279 -14.56 7.26 16.76
N LYS A 280 -14.67 8.33 15.95
CA LYS A 280 -15.08 8.25 14.54
C LYS A 280 -13.89 8.02 13.62
N PRO A 281 -14.04 7.16 12.60
CA PRO A 281 -12.98 6.93 11.63
C PRO A 281 -12.83 8.11 10.69
N VAL A 282 -11.57 8.48 10.43
CA VAL A 282 -11.19 9.44 9.40
C VAL A 282 -10.13 8.83 8.50
N LEU A 283 -10.09 9.21 7.23
CA LEU A 283 -9.09 8.75 6.27
C LEU A 283 -7.71 9.31 6.62
N LEU A 284 -6.69 8.46 6.49
CA LEU A 284 -5.28 8.85 6.59
C LEU A 284 -4.59 8.90 5.23
N GLU A 285 -4.76 7.85 4.43
CA GLU A 285 -4.12 7.71 3.12
C GLU A 285 -4.74 6.56 2.33
N ILE A 286 -4.57 6.60 1.02
CA ILE A 286 -4.73 5.45 0.14
C ILE A 286 -3.38 5.09 -0.46
N ASN A 287 -3.08 3.80 -0.49
CA ASN A 287 -1.95 3.26 -1.21
C ASN A 287 -2.46 2.60 -2.50
N MET A 288 -2.05 3.11 -3.67
CA MET A 288 -2.38 2.53 -4.97
C MET A 288 -1.54 1.26 -5.22
N ARG A 289 -1.50 0.40 -4.23
CA ARG A 289 -0.77 -0.87 -4.22
C ARG A 289 -1.20 -1.73 -3.03
N PRO A 290 -0.89 -3.03 -3.04
CA PRO A 290 -1.09 -3.89 -1.89
C PRO A 290 -0.33 -3.39 -0.65
N SER A 291 -0.94 -3.53 0.52
CA SER A 291 -0.26 -3.26 1.78
C SER A 291 0.78 -4.34 2.10
N GLY A 292 1.70 -4.02 3.01
CA GLY A 292 2.63 -5.01 3.55
C GLY A 292 1.96 -6.15 4.32
N GLY A 293 0.71 -5.98 4.71
CA GLY A 293 -0.06 -6.96 5.47
C GLY A 293 -1.17 -7.65 4.67
N ILE A 294 -1.22 -7.50 3.34
CA ILE A 294 -2.25 -8.15 2.52
C ILE A 294 -2.25 -9.68 2.69
N GLY A 295 -1.09 -10.29 2.95
CA GLY A 295 -0.98 -11.72 3.22
C GLY A 295 -1.80 -12.19 4.41
N TYR A 296 -2.05 -11.33 5.39
CA TYR A 296 -2.87 -11.67 6.56
C TYR A 296 -4.35 -11.87 6.22
N THR A 297 -4.84 -11.20 5.17
CA THR A 297 -6.25 -11.28 4.78
C THR A 297 -6.69 -12.70 4.43
N ARG A 298 -5.77 -13.57 4.00
CA ARG A 298 -6.06 -14.98 3.70
C ARG A 298 -6.62 -15.74 4.88
N HIS A 299 -6.28 -15.35 6.11
CA HIS A 299 -6.78 -15.98 7.32
C HIS A 299 -8.27 -15.72 7.57
N SER A 300 -8.87 -14.77 6.88
CA SER A 300 -10.32 -14.62 6.81
C SER A 300 -11.00 -15.57 5.79
N GLY A 301 -10.23 -16.38 5.08
CA GLY A 301 -10.72 -17.19 3.96
C GLY A 301 -10.73 -16.46 2.62
N VAL A 302 -10.59 -15.11 2.59
CA VAL A 302 -10.59 -14.30 1.37
C VAL A 302 -9.18 -14.15 0.81
N ASN A 303 -8.93 -14.76 -0.33
CA ASN A 303 -7.66 -14.67 -1.05
C ASN A 303 -7.69 -13.54 -2.08
N LEU A 304 -7.48 -12.28 -1.65
CA LEU A 304 -7.57 -11.10 -2.52
C LEU A 304 -6.67 -11.18 -3.76
N ALA A 305 -5.42 -11.62 -3.62
CA ALA A 305 -4.50 -11.70 -4.75
C ALA A 305 -4.84 -12.86 -5.70
N GLY A 306 -5.36 -13.96 -5.19
CA GLY A 306 -5.89 -15.05 -6.02
C GLY A 306 -7.12 -14.62 -6.80
N LEU A 307 -8.08 -13.94 -6.14
CA LEU A 307 -9.25 -13.37 -6.79
C LEU A 307 -8.87 -12.33 -7.85
N TYR A 308 -7.88 -11.47 -7.57
CA TYR A 308 -7.32 -10.53 -8.52
C TYR A 308 -6.79 -11.24 -9.78
N ALA A 309 -5.96 -12.28 -9.62
CA ALA A 309 -5.43 -13.04 -10.74
C ALA A 309 -6.54 -13.72 -11.54
N GLY A 310 -7.50 -14.36 -10.85
CA GLY A 310 -8.65 -14.98 -11.47
C GLY A 310 -9.50 -14.00 -12.29
N PHE A 311 -9.75 -12.81 -11.78
CA PHE A 311 -10.47 -11.75 -12.45
C PHE A 311 -9.72 -11.19 -13.67
N LYS A 312 -8.47 -10.76 -13.48
CA LYS A 312 -7.68 -10.14 -14.57
C LYS A 312 -7.32 -11.12 -15.68
N LEU A 313 -7.23 -12.41 -15.40
CA LEU A 313 -7.03 -13.47 -16.40
C LEU A 313 -8.34 -13.97 -17.05
N GLY A 314 -9.51 -13.49 -16.60
CA GLY A 314 -10.82 -13.83 -17.14
C GLY A 314 -11.35 -15.20 -16.70
N TYR A 315 -10.82 -15.76 -15.61
CA TYR A 315 -11.36 -16.98 -14.99
C TYR A 315 -12.58 -16.71 -14.11
N LEU A 316 -12.69 -15.49 -13.57
CA LEU A 316 -13.77 -15.03 -12.72
C LEU A 316 -14.37 -13.74 -13.28
N SER A 317 -15.70 -13.65 -13.24
CA SER A 317 -16.41 -12.39 -13.44
C SER A 317 -16.39 -11.54 -12.16
N GLU A 318 -16.79 -10.27 -12.25
CA GLU A 318 -16.97 -9.43 -11.05
C GLU A 318 -17.91 -10.09 -10.03
N ARG A 319 -19.01 -10.66 -10.51
CA ARG A 319 -20.01 -11.35 -9.68
C ARG A 319 -19.40 -12.56 -8.97
N ASP A 320 -18.58 -13.35 -9.68
CA ASP A 320 -17.90 -14.51 -9.08
C ASP A 320 -16.96 -14.06 -7.96
N VAL A 321 -16.18 -13.00 -8.19
CA VAL A 321 -15.28 -12.43 -7.16
C VAL A 321 -16.06 -11.99 -5.94
N GLN A 322 -17.14 -11.23 -6.11
CA GLN A 322 -17.97 -10.74 -5.01
C GLN A 322 -18.61 -11.91 -4.24
N SER A 323 -19.18 -12.88 -4.95
CA SER A 323 -19.82 -14.05 -4.34
C SER A 323 -18.81 -14.91 -3.58
N GLU A 324 -17.63 -15.16 -4.15
CA GLU A 324 -16.57 -15.94 -3.53
C GLU A 324 -16.03 -15.24 -2.26
N ALA A 325 -15.75 -13.93 -2.34
CA ALA A 325 -15.28 -13.17 -1.21
C ALA A 325 -16.28 -13.17 -0.04
N GLN A 326 -17.58 -12.99 -0.35
CA GLN A 326 -18.64 -13.00 0.64
C GLN A 326 -18.82 -14.39 1.26
N ALA A 327 -18.83 -15.43 0.45
CA ALA A 327 -19.05 -16.80 0.93
C ALA A 327 -17.90 -17.34 1.80
N ARG A 328 -16.67 -16.90 1.54
CA ARG A 328 -15.49 -17.39 2.25
C ARG A 328 -15.09 -16.57 3.46
N PHE A 329 -15.61 -15.36 3.58
CA PHE A 329 -15.20 -14.51 4.70
C PHE A 329 -15.63 -15.08 6.04
N SER A 330 -14.66 -15.19 6.94
CA SER A 330 -14.86 -15.49 8.36
C SER A 330 -13.95 -14.60 9.19
N PRO A 331 -14.49 -13.91 10.22
CA PRO A 331 -13.66 -13.10 11.11
C PRO A 331 -12.53 -13.94 11.72
N ALA A 332 -11.34 -13.35 11.80
CA ALA A 332 -10.18 -14.00 12.40
C ALA A 332 -9.30 -12.98 13.13
N THR A 333 -8.55 -13.45 14.10
CA THR A 333 -7.51 -12.68 14.78
C THR A 333 -6.16 -13.21 14.37
N VAL A 334 -5.27 -12.33 13.91
CA VAL A 334 -3.93 -12.69 13.46
C VAL A 334 -2.86 -11.92 14.23
N ARG A 335 -1.71 -12.55 14.38
CA ARG A 335 -0.50 -11.95 14.92
C ARG A 335 0.67 -12.25 13.98
N ALA A 336 1.44 -11.22 13.64
CA ALA A 336 2.67 -11.42 12.88
C ALA A 336 3.71 -12.13 13.75
N MET A 337 4.36 -13.14 13.16
CA MET A 337 5.51 -13.80 13.74
C MET A 337 6.66 -13.82 12.72
N THR A 338 7.88 -13.66 13.21
CA THR A 338 9.06 -13.75 12.36
C THR A 338 9.56 -15.19 12.37
N GLU A 339 9.69 -15.78 11.19
CA GLU A 339 10.25 -17.10 11.00
C GLU A 339 11.52 -17.01 10.14
N ALA A 340 12.55 -17.75 10.53
CA ALA A 340 13.76 -17.87 9.74
C ALA A 340 13.55 -18.91 8.64
N ILE A 341 13.73 -18.50 7.38
CA ILE A 341 13.63 -19.39 6.23
C ILE A 341 15.03 -19.62 5.68
N ALA A 342 15.46 -20.89 5.62
CA ALA A 342 16.67 -21.27 4.89
C ALA A 342 16.35 -21.38 3.40
N TYR A 343 17.15 -20.74 2.56
CA TYR A 343 17.14 -20.96 1.12
C TYR A 343 18.57 -21.12 0.63
N HIS A 344 18.75 -22.05 -0.28
CA HIS A 344 20.04 -22.22 -0.93
C HIS A 344 20.11 -21.29 -2.12
N ALA A 345 21.07 -20.36 -2.14
CA ALA A 345 21.40 -19.61 -3.33
C ALA A 345 21.76 -20.63 -4.43
N THR A 346 20.91 -20.78 -5.41
CA THR A 346 21.27 -21.47 -6.63
C THR A 346 22.35 -20.61 -7.26
N LEU A 347 23.60 -21.06 -7.22
CA LEU A 347 24.67 -20.48 -8.03
C LEU A 347 24.20 -20.63 -9.48
N THR A 348 23.55 -19.63 -10.01
CA THR A 348 23.32 -19.49 -11.44
C THR A 348 24.71 -19.31 -12.04
N ASN A 349 25.27 -20.41 -12.53
CA ASN A 349 26.37 -20.32 -13.50
C ASN A 349 25.82 -19.47 -14.64
N ALA A 350 26.33 -18.25 -14.74
CA ALA A 350 26.17 -17.42 -15.92
C ALA A 350 26.79 -18.23 -17.10
N LEU A 351 25.97 -18.56 -18.05
CA LEU A 351 26.39 -18.86 -19.42
C LEU A 351 26.10 -17.63 -20.27
#